data_7f5d39a2bfe4c1935138b560eecea0e7
#
_entry.id   7f5d39a2bfe4c1935138b560eecea0e7
#
_cell.length_a   1.000
_cell.length_b   1.000
_cell.length_c   1.000
_cell.angle_alpha   90.00
_cell.angle_beta   90.00
_cell.angle_gamma   90.00
#
_symmetry.space_group_name_H-M   'P 1'
#
loop_
_entity.id
_entity.type
_entity.pdbx_description
1 polymer ?
#
loop_
_entity_poly.entity_id
_entity_poly.type
_entity_poly.pdbx_seq_one_letter_code
_entity_poly.pdbx_strand_id
1 'polypeptide(L)'
;MVPMLEGAIEDLRVGVASSSGFDSLTAKHDLFREAMVRYTSMGQHTILLHVGDHDPSGYWMHRSMAEDFDAFCRDSGAEGIIELRRTLLSPEQITEWGVDPDTKQPSASSKHSHTKEFVALGLLPAAQVEAVAPDVLTQKVRQGVEEALDLEILETSMGRERRERDQVQEKIDEANEALRGVFEAEDEE
;
A
#
# COMPACT_ATOMS: atom_id res chain seq x y z
N MET A 1 7.61 7.55 -8.70
CA MET A 1 6.25 7.16 -8.27
C MET A 1 6.16 6.96 -6.75
N VAL A 2 6.88 6.01 -6.11
CA VAL A 2 6.74 5.72 -4.66
C VAL A 2 6.80 6.97 -3.77
N PRO A 3 7.83 7.85 -3.81
CA PRO A 3 7.87 9.02 -2.92
C PRO A 3 6.70 10.01 -3.10
N MET A 4 6.16 10.09 -4.31
CA MET A 4 5.00 10.93 -4.61
C MET A 4 3.72 10.37 -3.95
N LEU A 5 3.54 9.05 -4.00
CA LEU A 5 2.40 8.38 -3.37
C LEU A 5 2.53 8.42 -1.84
N GLU A 6 3.72 8.20 -1.29
CA GLU A 6 3.99 8.34 0.15
C GLU A 6 3.59 9.73 0.65
N GLY A 7 4.00 10.79 -0.06
CA GLY A 7 3.62 12.16 0.31
C GLY A 7 2.12 12.42 0.24
N ALA A 8 1.41 11.77 -0.69
CA ALA A 8 -0.03 11.97 -0.87
C ALA A 8 -0.89 11.33 0.23
N ILE A 9 -0.35 10.34 0.97
CA ILE A 9 -1.07 9.56 2.00
C ILE A 9 -0.34 9.51 3.34
N GLU A 10 0.67 10.35 3.55
CA GLU A 10 1.49 10.38 4.77
C GLU A 10 0.65 10.54 6.05
N ASP A 11 -0.37 11.39 6.00
CA ASP A 11 -1.31 11.63 7.09
C ASP A 11 -2.21 10.44 7.42
N LEU A 12 -2.39 9.50 6.48
CA LEU A 12 -3.22 8.31 6.66
C LEU A 12 -2.47 7.13 7.31
N ARG A 13 -1.17 7.27 7.58
CA ARG A 13 -0.34 6.26 8.25
C ARG A 13 -0.29 4.90 7.55
N VAL A 14 -0.44 4.89 6.24
CA VAL A 14 -0.37 3.70 5.39
C VAL A 14 1.01 3.61 4.75
N GLY A 15 1.59 2.42 4.73
CA GLY A 15 2.86 2.17 4.06
C GLY A 15 2.71 2.05 2.55
N VAL A 16 3.72 2.50 1.81
CA VAL A 16 3.85 2.31 0.35
C VAL A 16 5.07 1.45 0.08
N ALA A 17 4.93 0.47 -0.81
CA ALA A 17 6.03 -0.39 -1.23
C ALA A 17 6.08 -0.52 -2.75
N SER A 18 7.29 -0.66 -3.30
CA SER A 18 7.47 -0.96 -4.72
C SER A 18 7.22 -2.44 -4.99
N SER A 19 6.45 -2.75 -6.04
CA SER A 19 6.20 -4.13 -6.48
C SER A 19 7.45 -4.85 -7.00
N SER A 20 8.52 -4.12 -7.37
CA SER A 20 9.78 -4.74 -7.81
C SER A 20 10.44 -5.64 -6.75
N GLY A 21 10.04 -5.52 -5.47
CA GLY A 21 10.43 -6.44 -4.40
C GLY A 21 9.47 -7.63 -4.19
N PHE A 22 8.27 -7.59 -4.79
CA PHE A 22 7.23 -8.61 -4.60
C PHE A 22 7.20 -9.70 -5.68
N ASP A 23 8.13 -9.70 -6.64
CA ASP A 23 8.24 -10.75 -7.65
C ASP A 23 8.69 -12.09 -7.05
N SER A 24 9.34 -12.08 -5.88
CA SER A 24 9.76 -13.31 -5.21
C SER A 24 8.68 -13.85 -4.28
N LEU A 25 8.50 -15.17 -4.27
CA LEU A 25 7.63 -15.88 -3.34
C LEU A 25 8.00 -15.57 -1.88
N THR A 26 9.31 -15.40 -1.60
CA THR A 26 9.81 -15.06 -0.26
C THR A 26 9.29 -13.72 0.22
N ALA A 27 9.35 -12.67 -0.61
CA ALA A 27 8.85 -11.35 -0.22
C ALA A 27 7.34 -11.34 0.03
N LYS A 28 6.57 -12.05 -0.79
CA LYS A 28 5.12 -12.24 -0.58
C LYS A 28 4.84 -12.98 0.73
N HIS A 29 5.61 -14.03 1.02
CA HIS A 29 5.48 -14.80 2.26
C HIS A 29 5.87 -13.97 3.50
N ASP A 30 6.88 -13.11 3.43
CA ASP A 30 7.26 -12.24 4.54
C ASP A 30 6.14 -11.22 4.84
N LEU A 31 5.54 -10.62 3.82
CA LEU A 31 4.37 -9.75 3.98
C LEU A 31 3.18 -10.51 4.60
N PHE A 32 2.94 -11.74 4.15
CA PHE A 32 1.92 -12.60 4.75
C PHE A 32 2.19 -12.85 6.24
N ARG A 33 3.44 -13.13 6.63
CA ARG A 33 3.81 -13.32 8.04
C ARG A 33 3.56 -12.08 8.88
N GLU A 34 3.86 -10.89 8.35
CA GLU A 34 3.54 -9.62 9.04
C GLU A 34 2.04 -9.44 9.22
N ALA A 35 1.24 -9.73 8.19
CA ALA A 35 -0.22 -9.69 8.27
C ALA A 35 -0.76 -10.70 9.32
N MET A 36 -0.19 -11.90 9.39
CA MET A 36 -0.52 -12.91 10.41
C MET A 36 -0.23 -12.41 11.83
N VAL A 37 0.91 -11.76 12.05
CA VAL A 37 1.25 -11.19 13.36
C VAL A 37 0.24 -10.11 13.76
N ARG A 38 -0.15 -9.22 12.86
CA ARG A 38 -1.16 -8.18 13.13
C ARG A 38 -2.54 -8.79 13.41
N TYR A 39 -2.93 -9.79 12.63
CA TYR A 39 -4.20 -10.49 12.83
C TYR A 39 -4.25 -11.22 14.18
N THR A 40 -3.23 -11.99 14.52
CA THR A 40 -3.21 -12.78 15.77
C THR A 40 -3.06 -11.92 17.02
N SER A 41 -2.36 -10.77 16.94
CA SER A 41 -2.13 -9.89 18.10
C SER A 41 -3.22 -8.82 18.26
N MET A 42 -3.85 -8.35 17.17
CA MET A 42 -4.74 -7.20 17.20
C MET A 42 -6.09 -7.45 16.49
N GLY A 43 -6.30 -8.61 15.86
CA GLY A 43 -7.48 -8.89 15.05
C GLY A 43 -7.55 -8.07 13.74
N GLN A 44 -6.42 -7.50 13.29
CA GLN A 44 -6.40 -6.61 12.13
C GLN A 44 -6.23 -7.39 10.83
N HIS A 45 -7.13 -7.16 9.88
CA HIS A 45 -6.98 -7.60 8.49
C HIS A 45 -6.08 -6.63 7.71
N THR A 46 -5.38 -7.16 6.72
CA THR A 46 -4.50 -6.38 5.86
C THR A 46 -5.12 -6.21 4.48
N ILE A 47 -5.29 -4.98 4.02
CA ILE A 47 -5.73 -4.67 2.66
C ILE A 47 -4.54 -4.14 1.89
N LEU A 48 -4.22 -4.80 0.78
CA LEU A 48 -3.17 -4.40 -0.16
C LEU A 48 -3.81 -3.72 -1.36
N LEU A 49 -3.55 -2.43 -1.54
CA LEU A 49 -4.02 -1.66 -2.68
C LEU A 49 -2.95 -1.70 -3.78
N HIS A 50 -3.22 -2.41 -4.86
CA HIS A 50 -2.29 -2.54 -5.97
C HIS A 50 -2.49 -1.42 -6.99
N VAL A 51 -1.41 -0.68 -7.24
CA VAL A 51 -1.29 0.38 -8.25
C VAL A 51 -0.29 -0.09 -9.30
N GLY A 52 -0.71 -0.31 -10.52
CA GLY A 52 0.16 -0.84 -11.57
C GLY A 52 -0.44 -0.74 -12.97
N ASP A 53 0.38 -1.06 -13.96
CA ASP A 53 0.04 -1.00 -15.37
C ASP A 53 -1.16 -1.85 -15.74
N HIS A 54 -1.96 -1.34 -16.65
CA HIS A 54 -3.02 -2.11 -17.28
C HIS A 54 -2.54 -2.67 -18.62
N ASP A 55 -1.70 -3.67 -18.54
CA ASP A 55 -1.17 -4.44 -19.66
C ASP A 55 -1.19 -5.95 -19.34
N PRO A 56 -0.87 -6.84 -20.30
CA PRO A 56 -0.83 -8.27 -20.04
C PRO A 56 0.08 -8.67 -18.87
N SER A 57 1.24 -8.03 -18.69
CA SER A 57 2.18 -8.32 -17.60
C SER A 57 1.61 -7.90 -16.25
N GLY A 58 1.13 -6.65 -16.13
CA GLY A 58 0.55 -6.10 -14.90
C GLY A 58 -0.70 -6.86 -14.45
N TYR A 59 -1.54 -7.28 -15.40
CA TYR A 59 -2.71 -8.09 -15.12
C TYR A 59 -2.35 -9.45 -14.52
N TRP A 60 -1.38 -10.15 -15.12
CA TRP A 60 -0.96 -11.47 -14.65
C TRP A 60 -0.16 -11.42 -13.36
N MET A 61 0.64 -10.37 -13.17
CA MET A 61 1.36 -10.14 -11.91
C MET A 61 0.39 -9.96 -10.75
N HIS A 62 -0.64 -9.14 -10.91
CA HIS A 62 -1.68 -8.96 -9.89
C HIS A 62 -2.40 -10.28 -9.59
N ARG A 63 -2.79 -11.04 -10.62
CA ARG A 63 -3.47 -12.32 -10.45
C ARG A 63 -2.60 -13.34 -9.73
N SER A 64 -1.34 -13.49 -10.14
CA SER A 64 -0.39 -14.38 -9.46
C SER A 64 -0.18 -14.00 -7.99
N MET A 65 -0.13 -12.71 -7.69
CA MET A 65 -0.01 -12.23 -6.31
C MET A 65 -1.24 -12.60 -5.47
N ALA A 66 -2.44 -12.44 -6.03
CA ALA A 66 -3.68 -12.84 -5.36
C ALA A 66 -3.71 -14.36 -5.09
N GLU A 67 -3.36 -15.18 -6.08
CA GLU A 67 -3.30 -16.65 -5.96
C GLU A 67 -2.30 -17.11 -4.89
N ASP A 68 -1.13 -16.44 -4.78
CA ASP A 68 -0.12 -16.75 -3.75
C ASP A 68 -0.63 -16.40 -2.34
N PHE A 69 -1.24 -15.22 -2.14
CA PHE A 69 -1.79 -14.84 -0.84
C PHE A 69 -2.96 -15.73 -0.42
N ASP A 70 -3.84 -16.08 -1.35
CA ASP A 70 -4.92 -17.04 -1.09
C ASP A 70 -4.39 -18.42 -0.68
N ALA A 71 -3.30 -18.88 -1.30
CA ALA A 71 -2.66 -20.14 -0.96
C ALA A 71 -2.05 -20.09 0.45
N PHE A 72 -1.34 -19.02 0.82
CA PHE A 72 -0.77 -18.83 2.16
C PHE A 72 -1.85 -18.76 3.24
N CYS A 73 -2.93 -18.01 2.99
CA CYS A 73 -4.05 -17.89 3.91
C CYS A 73 -4.72 -19.26 4.16
N ARG A 74 -4.98 -20.03 3.11
CA ARG A 74 -5.58 -21.38 3.22
C ARG A 74 -4.69 -22.37 3.96
N ASP A 75 -3.38 -22.37 3.63
CA ASP A 75 -2.42 -23.28 4.28
C ASP A 75 -2.30 -23.01 5.78
N SER A 76 -2.46 -21.78 6.18
CA SER A 76 -2.37 -21.32 7.58
C SER A 76 -3.72 -21.38 8.32
N GLY A 77 -4.83 -21.76 7.66
CA GLY A 77 -6.17 -21.74 8.26
C GLY A 77 -6.67 -20.33 8.63
N ALA A 78 -6.13 -19.29 7.98
CA ALA A 78 -6.40 -17.89 8.26
C ALA A 78 -6.96 -17.19 7.01
N GLU A 79 -8.03 -17.73 6.47
CA GLU A 79 -8.68 -17.23 5.26
C GLU A 79 -9.14 -15.77 5.44
N GLY A 80 -8.85 -14.93 4.43
CA GLY A 80 -9.30 -13.54 4.39
C GLY A 80 -8.50 -12.55 5.23
N ILE A 81 -7.37 -12.94 5.83
CA ILE A 81 -6.53 -11.98 6.59
C ILE A 81 -5.79 -10.98 5.71
N ILE A 82 -5.57 -11.33 4.43
CA ILE A 82 -5.06 -10.42 3.41
C ILE A 82 -6.08 -10.33 2.28
N GLU A 83 -6.41 -9.12 1.89
CA GLU A 83 -7.20 -8.81 0.70
C GLU A 83 -6.33 -8.00 -0.27
N LEU A 84 -6.18 -8.49 -1.51
CA LEU A 84 -5.51 -7.75 -2.57
C LEU A 84 -6.55 -7.09 -3.47
N ARG A 85 -6.60 -5.75 -3.47
CA ARG A 85 -7.48 -4.94 -4.33
C ARG A 85 -6.68 -4.28 -5.44
N ARG A 86 -7.10 -4.42 -6.68
CA ARG A 86 -6.57 -3.63 -7.78
C ARG A 86 -7.23 -2.25 -7.77
N THR A 87 -6.46 -1.23 -7.44
CA THR A 87 -6.96 0.15 -7.35
C THR A 87 -6.78 0.90 -8.66
N LEU A 88 -5.65 0.70 -9.35
CA LEU A 88 -5.28 1.32 -10.63
C LEU A 88 -4.45 0.32 -11.47
N LEU A 89 -4.57 0.31 -12.77
CA LEU A 89 -5.51 0.88 -13.71
C LEU A 89 -6.56 -0.14 -14.13
N SER A 90 -7.73 0.34 -14.58
CA SER A 90 -8.73 -0.48 -15.29
C SER A 90 -9.03 0.11 -16.67
N PRO A 91 -9.66 -0.65 -17.61
CA PRO A 91 -10.08 -0.12 -18.92
C PRO A 91 -11.03 1.07 -18.79
N GLU A 92 -11.92 1.03 -17.79
CA GLU A 92 -12.88 2.09 -17.50
C GLU A 92 -12.16 3.36 -17.07
N GLN A 93 -11.19 3.24 -16.15
CA GLN A 93 -10.39 4.36 -15.67
C GLN A 93 -9.54 4.99 -16.78
N ILE A 94 -8.94 4.18 -17.66
CA ILE A 94 -8.19 4.67 -18.82
C ILE A 94 -9.09 5.58 -19.68
N THR A 95 -10.32 5.13 -19.94
CA THR A 95 -11.29 5.88 -20.75
C THR A 95 -11.81 7.12 -20.02
N GLU A 96 -12.22 6.97 -18.77
CA GLU A 96 -12.80 8.04 -17.94
C GLU A 96 -11.82 9.20 -17.70
N TRP A 97 -10.55 8.87 -17.43
CA TRP A 97 -9.53 9.86 -17.09
C TRP A 97 -8.74 10.37 -18.29
N GLY A 98 -9.07 9.89 -19.49
CA GLY A 98 -8.38 10.29 -20.71
C GLY A 98 -6.90 9.91 -20.72
N VAL A 99 -6.56 8.77 -20.11
CA VAL A 99 -5.19 8.26 -20.10
C VAL A 99 -4.79 7.83 -21.51
N ASP A 100 -3.62 8.26 -21.96
CA ASP A 100 -3.10 7.86 -23.27
C ASP A 100 -2.81 6.36 -23.29
N PRO A 101 -3.47 5.58 -24.17
CA PRO A 101 -3.19 4.16 -24.29
C PRO A 101 -1.80 3.91 -24.88
N ASP A 102 -1.25 2.73 -24.61
CA ASP A 102 0.00 2.30 -25.21
C ASP A 102 -0.02 2.41 -26.73
N THR A 103 1.02 2.97 -27.33
CA THR A 103 1.16 3.11 -28.76
C THR A 103 1.05 1.76 -29.48
N LYS A 104 1.56 0.69 -28.85
CA LYS A 104 1.46 -0.68 -29.36
C LYS A 104 0.55 -1.51 -28.44
N GLN A 105 -0.67 -1.62 -28.83
CA GLN A 105 -1.67 -2.42 -28.13
C GLN A 105 -1.43 -3.93 -28.23
N PRO A 106 -1.77 -4.70 -27.18
CA PRO A 106 -1.77 -6.16 -27.20
C PRO A 106 -2.64 -6.71 -28.34
N SER A 107 -2.19 -7.81 -28.96
CA SER A 107 -2.87 -8.40 -30.11
C SER A 107 -3.20 -9.87 -29.88
N ALA A 108 -4.38 -10.30 -30.34
CA ALA A 108 -4.78 -11.70 -30.38
C ALA A 108 -3.85 -12.60 -31.25
N SER A 109 -3.08 -12.01 -32.16
CA SER A 109 -2.06 -12.71 -32.97
C SER A 109 -0.73 -12.88 -32.24
N SER A 110 -0.57 -12.37 -31.00
CA SER A 110 0.65 -12.53 -30.20
C SER A 110 1.05 -13.99 -30.07
N LYS A 111 2.35 -14.26 -29.97
CA LYS A 111 2.87 -15.60 -29.66
C LYS A 111 2.72 -15.94 -28.18
N HIS A 112 2.60 -14.95 -27.29
CA HIS A 112 2.48 -15.11 -25.84
C HIS A 112 1.04 -15.40 -25.43
N SER A 113 0.84 -16.50 -24.67
CA SER A 113 -0.49 -16.93 -24.22
C SER A 113 -1.19 -15.85 -23.37
N HIS A 114 -0.48 -15.24 -22.45
CA HIS A 114 -0.99 -14.18 -21.56
C HIS A 114 -1.53 -12.98 -22.33
N THR A 115 -0.84 -12.57 -23.40
CA THR A 115 -1.31 -11.48 -24.27
C THR A 115 -2.60 -11.86 -25.01
N LYS A 116 -2.70 -13.10 -25.49
CA LYS A 116 -3.93 -13.58 -26.15
C LYS A 116 -5.11 -13.61 -25.21
N GLU A 117 -4.88 -14.11 -23.99
CA GLU A 117 -5.91 -14.19 -22.96
C GLU A 117 -6.37 -12.80 -22.51
N PHE A 118 -5.46 -11.86 -22.30
CA PHE A 118 -5.77 -10.46 -22.00
C PHE A 118 -6.71 -9.83 -23.02
N VAL A 119 -6.43 -10.04 -24.32
CA VAL A 119 -7.29 -9.58 -25.42
C VAL A 119 -8.63 -10.33 -25.44
N ALA A 120 -8.61 -11.65 -25.24
CA ALA A 120 -9.83 -12.47 -25.24
C ALA A 120 -10.78 -12.13 -24.09
N LEU A 121 -10.24 -11.67 -22.96
CA LEU A 121 -11.02 -11.20 -21.81
C LEU A 121 -11.59 -9.78 -22.01
N GLY A 122 -11.28 -9.12 -23.12
CA GLY A 122 -11.79 -7.77 -23.41
C GLY A 122 -11.14 -6.67 -22.59
N LEU A 123 -9.90 -6.86 -22.12
CA LEU A 123 -9.21 -5.95 -21.22
C LEU A 123 -8.49 -4.77 -21.94
N LEU A 124 -8.75 -4.55 -23.24
CA LEU A 124 -8.23 -3.39 -23.94
C LEU A 124 -9.00 -2.10 -23.56
N PRO A 125 -8.37 -0.91 -23.63
CA PRO A 125 -6.99 -0.67 -24.05
C PRO A 125 -5.99 -0.92 -22.93
N ALA A 126 -4.74 -1.24 -23.30
CA ALA A 126 -3.60 -1.29 -22.36
C ALA A 126 -2.99 0.11 -22.21
N ALA A 127 -2.54 0.44 -21.00
CA ALA A 127 -1.84 1.67 -20.68
C ALA A 127 -0.91 1.50 -19.46
N GLN A 128 0.14 2.33 -19.43
CA GLN A 128 1.07 2.39 -18.30
C GLN A 128 0.54 3.34 -17.23
N VAL A 129 0.78 3.03 -15.95
CA VAL A 129 0.35 3.89 -14.84
C VAL A 129 1.03 5.27 -14.87
N GLU A 130 2.22 5.37 -15.45
CA GLU A 130 2.95 6.63 -15.66
C GLU A 130 2.27 7.57 -16.66
N ALA A 131 1.37 7.08 -17.50
CA ALA A 131 0.57 7.91 -18.40
C ALA A 131 -0.57 8.67 -17.68
N VAL A 132 -0.88 8.29 -16.44
CA VAL A 132 -1.84 9.01 -15.59
C VAL A 132 -1.23 10.31 -15.10
N ALA A 133 -1.97 11.42 -15.21
CA ALA A 133 -1.53 12.70 -14.66
C ALA A 133 -1.25 12.57 -13.15
N PRO A 134 -0.12 13.10 -12.65
CA PRO A 134 0.32 12.90 -11.26
C PRO A 134 -0.70 13.32 -10.19
N ASP A 135 -1.43 14.39 -10.42
CA ASP A 135 -2.50 14.89 -9.55
C ASP A 135 -3.70 13.93 -9.52
N VAL A 136 -4.10 13.39 -10.66
CA VAL A 136 -5.15 12.37 -10.76
C VAL A 136 -4.71 11.10 -10.05
N LEU A 137 -3.47 10.65 -10.30
CA LEU A 137 -2.91 9.45 -9.68
C LEU A 137 -2.91 9.54 -8.15
N THR A 138 -2.37 10.63 -7.59
CA THR A 138 -2.30 10.83 -6.15
C THR A 138 -3.68 10.95 -5.52
N GLN A 139 -4.61 11.68 -6.15
CA GLN A 139 -5.99 11.80 -5.69
C GLN A 139 -6.69 10.45 -5.64
N LYS A 140 -6.54 9.63 -6.70
CA LYS A 140 -7.22 8.33 -6.79
C LYS A 140 -6.62 7.28 -5.86
N VAL A 141 -5.32 7.30 -5.65
CA VAL A 141 -4.67 6.45 -4.63
C VAL A 141 -5.14 6.84 -3.24
N ARG A 142 -5.15 8.14 -2.91
CA ARG A 142 -5.66 8.63 -1.64
C ARG A 142 -7.11 8.22 -1.41
N GLN A 143 -7.99 8.42 -2.39
CA GLN A 143 -9.38 7.99 -2.33
C GLN A 143 -9.50 6.49 -2.03
N GLY A 144 -8.74 5.63 -2.74
CA GLY A 144 -8.75 4.18 -2.51
C GLY A 144 -8.27 3.79 -1.10
N VAL A 145 -7.31 4.54 -0.55
CA VAL A 145 -6.86 4.33 0.85
C VAL A 145 -7.95 4.75 1.83
N GLU A 146 -8.56 5.92 1.66
CA GLU A 146 -9.64 6.42 2.53
C GLU A 146 -10.87 5.48 2.53
N GLU A 147 -11.21 4.90 1.38
CA GLU A 147 -12.29 3.90 1.26
C GLU A 147 -11.97 2.56 1.95
N ALA A 148 -10.67 2.25 2.12
CA ALA A 148 -10.23 1.02 2.77
C ALA A 148 -10.01 1.18 4.28
N LEU A 149 -9.89 2.41 4.79
CA LEU A 149 -9.64 2.73 6.18
C LEU A 149 -10.95 2.99 6.96
N ASP A 150 -10.95 2.57 8.21
CA ASP A 150 -11.87 3.12 9.20
C ASP A 150 -11.26 4.42 9.76
N LEU A 151 -11.71 5.55 9.23
CA LEU A 151 -11.17 6.88 9.57
C LEU A 151 -11.43 7.24 11.04
N GLU A 152 -12.52 6.77 11.66
CA GLU A 152 -12.81 7.00 13.07
C GLU A 152 -11.81 6.28 13.98
N ILE A 153 -11.48 5.04 13.63
CA ILE A 153 -10.43 4.28 14.34
C ILE A 153 -9.07 4.95 14.15
N LEU A 154 -8.76 5.41 12.93
CA LEU A 154 -7.50 6.11 12.64
C LEU A 154 -7.37 7.38 13.49
N GLU A 155 -8.38 8.25 13.51
CA GLU A 155 -8.39 9.49 14.29
C GLU A 155 -8.24 9.22 15.80
N THR A 156 -8.96 8.21 16.30
CA THR A 156 -8.89 7.80 17.70
C THR A 156 -7.48 7.33 18.07
N SER A 157 -6.86 6.51 17.21
CA SER A 157 -5.50 5.99 17.41
C SER A 157 -4.45 7.09 17.35
N MET A 158 -4.56 8.02 16.40
CA MET A 158 -3.67 9.17 16.29
C MET A 158 -3.82 10.13 17.49
N GLY A 159 -5.03 10.32 17.99
CA GLY A 159 -5.28 11.12 19.19
C GLY A 159 -4.67 10.49 20.45
N ARG A 160 -4.68 9.15 20.56
CA ARG A 160 -4.02 8.43 21.64
C ARG A 160 -2.50 8.54 21.53
N GLU A 161 -1.93 8.30 20.36
CA GLU A 161 -0.48 8.43 20.12
C GLU A 161 0.03 9.84 20.45
N ARG A 162 -0.72 10.89 20.09
CA ARG A 162 -0.34 12.27 20.41
C ARG A 162 -0.29 12.49 21.92
N ARG A 163 -1.32 12.07 22.66
CA ARG A 163 -1.33 12.19 24.12
C ARG A 163 -0.18 11.42 24.80
N GLU A 164 0.11 10.21 24.33
CA GLU A 164 1.21 9.40 24.87
C GLU A 164 2.57 10.07 24.58
N ARG A 165 2.73 10.64 23.39
CA ARG A 165 3.94 11.39 23.02
C ARG A 165 4.13 12.64 23.88
N ASP A 166 3.07 13.41 24.11
CA ASP A 166 3.11 14.60 24.95
C ASP A 166 3.50 14.25 26.39
N GLN A 167 2.95 13.16 26.95
CA GLN A 167 3.33 12.65 28.28
C GLN A 167 4.79 12.21 28.37
N VAL A 168 5.32 11.57 27.34
CA VAL A 168 6.74 11.18 27.29
C VAL A 168 7.62 12.42 27.21
N GLN A 169 7.24 13.41 26.37
CA GLN A 169 7.99 14.65 26.25
C GLN A 169 8.03 15.42 27.58
N GLU A 170 6.92 15.53 28.29
CA GLU A 170 6.85 16.15 29.61
C GLU A 170 7.82 15.50 30.59
N LYS A 171 7.86 14.15 30.67
CA LYS A 171 8.79 13.43 31.50
C LYS A 171 10.26 13.63 31.12
N ILE A 172 10.55 13.77 29.83
CA ILE A 172 11.90 14.07 29.36
C ILE A 172 12.31 15.47 29.78
N ASP A 173 11.41 16.43 29.70
CA ASP A 173 11.67 17.82 30.08
C ASP A 173 11.87 17.94 31.59
N GLU A 174 11.05 17.28 32.43
CA GLU A 174 11.23 17.18 33.89
C GLU A 174 12.58 16.55 34.25
N ALA A 175 12.97 15.45 33.59
CA ALA A 175 14.25 14.80 33.84
C ALA A 175 15.45 15.69 33.46
N ASN A 176 15.34 16.41 32.33
CA ASN A 176 16.38 17.36 31.91
C ASN A 176 16.52 18.55 32.86
N GLU A 177 15.41 19.05 33.40
CA GLU A 177 15.43 20.12 34.39
C GLU A 177 16.07 19.67 35.71
N ALA A 178 15.71 18.46 36.18
CA ALA A 178 16.33 17.87 37.37
C ALA A 178 17.85 17.66 37.21
N LEU A 179 18.31 17.21 36.05
CA LEU A 179 19.73 17.05 35.75
C LEU A 179 20.46 18.38 35.72
N ARG A 180 19.89 19.44 35.12
CA ARG A 180 20.51 20.79 35.17
C ARG A 180 20.70 21.29 36.60
N GLY A 181 19.71 21.12 37.45
CA GLY A 181 19.82 21.52 38.86
C GLY A 181 20.93 20.81 39.63
N VAL A 182 21.24 19.55 39.26
CA VAL A 182 22.38 18.81 39.89
C VAL A 182 23.72 19.40 39.44
N PHE A 183 23.89 19.69 38.13
CA PHE A 183 25.17 20.25 37.64
C PHE A 183 25.41 21.68 38.12
N GLU A 184 24.37 22.51 38.21
CA GLU A 184 24.48 23.86 38.73
C GLU A 184 24.86 23.88 40.22
N ALA A 185 24.42 22.89 41.01
CA ALA A 185 24.78 22.74 42.41
C ALA A 185 26.23 22.27 42.64
N GLU A 186 26.83 21.49 41.70
CA GLU A 186 28.22 21.07 41.75
C GLU A 186 29.22 22.17 41.37
N ASP A 187 28.80 23.17 40.60
CA ASP A 187 29.65 24.31 40.20
C ASP A 187 29.71 25.43 41.27
N GLU A 188 28.88 25.37 42.34
CA GLU A 188 28.85 26.33 43.45
C GLU A 188 29.65 25.86 44.71
N GLU A 189 30.23 24.65 44.70
CA GLU A 189 31.14 24.14 45.77
C GLU A 189 32.64 24.27 45.31
#